data_54726767efac37a70b2e3baba239b9ec
#
_entry.id   54726767efac37a70b2e3baba239b9ec
#
_cell.length_a   1.000
_cell.length_b   1.000
_cell.length_c   1.000
_cell.angle_alpha   90.00
_cell.angle_beta   90.00
_cell.angle_gamma   90.00
#
_symmetry.space_group_name_H-M   'P 1'
#
loop_
_entity.id
_entity.type
_entity.pdbx_description
1 polymer ?
#
loop_
_entity_poly.entity_id
_entity_poly.type
_entity_poly.pdbx_seq_one_letter_code
_entity_poly.pdbx_strand_id
1 'polypeptide(L)'
;MRMERELAGEDENRFNLKKGRGGLVDIEFLTQMLQLSHGHRLARLRRRQTLEALNVLHEEKILKRDEYRVLADGYLFLRRLDHRLRLERDQSIDAFEAEAGRLDSIARALGYGNAGEQGKRSKAKSGAKLLRDYQTRRERIRACYERYFLS
;
A
#
# COMPACT_ATOMS: atom_id res chain seq x y z
N MET A 1 -13.71 -11.85 7.65
CA MET A 1 -13.73 -12.54 6.36
C MET A 1 -14.82 -12.05 5.42
N ARG A 2 -16.05 -11.97 5.89
CA ARG A 2 -17.16 -11.43 5.10
C ARG A 2 -16.92 -9.96 4.71
N MET A 3 -16.42 -9.15 5.64
CA MET A 3 -16.09 -7.74 5.40
C MET A 3 -15.00 -7.53 4.36
N GLU A 4 -13.98 -8.37 4.33
CA GLU A 4 -12.92 -8.28 3.33
C GLU A 4 -13.41 -8.59 1.92
N ARG A 5 -14.34 -9.53 1.78
CA ARG A 5 -14.93 -9.89 0.50
C ARG A 5 -15.95 -8.87 0.01
N GLU A 6 -16.79 -8.38 0.91
CA GLU A 6 -17.82 -7.39 0.56
C GLU A 6 -17.21 -6.02 0.22
N LEU A 7 -16.20 -5.59 0.97
CA LEU A 7 -15.53 -4.31 0.72
C LEU A 7 -14.52 -4.37 -0.42
N ALA A 8 -13.92 -5.54 -0.67
CA ALA A 8 -12.96 -5.71 -1.75
C ALA A 8 -13.60 -6.20 -3.06
N GLY A 9 -14.79 -6.84 -2.98
CA GLY A 9 -15.43 -7.47 -4.13
C GLY A 9 -16.47 -6.62 -4.84
N GLU A 10 -16.92 -5.53 -4.23
CA GLU A 10 -17.91 -4.66 -4.87
C GLU A 10 -17.33 -3.85 -6.03
N ASP A 11 -16.01 -3.77 -6.11
CA ASP A 11 -15.34 -3.12 -7.22
C ASP A 11 -13.98 -3.75 -7.45
N GLU A 12 -13.90 -4.71 -8.36
CA GLU A 12 -12.62 -5.24 -8.83
C GLU A 12 -11.68 -4.14 -9.35
N ASN A 13 -12.23 -2.96 -9.65
CA ASN A 13 -11.51 -1.81 -10.14
C ASN A 13 -11.22 -0.74 -9.08
N ARG A 14 -11.68 -0.92 -7.83
CA ARG A 14 -11.37 0.02 -6.76
C ARG A 14 -10.31 -0.55 -5.81
N PHE A 15 -9.31 0.28 -5.56
CA PHE A 15 -8.27 -0.05 -4.60
C PHE A 15 -8.82 0.05 -3.18
N ASN A 16 -8.83 -1.05 -2.44
CA ASN A 16 -9.11 -1.03 -1.02
C ASN A 16 -7.80 -0.97 -0.24
N LEU A 17 -7.29 0.23 -0.09
CA LEU A 17 -5.96 0.48 0.47
C LEU A 17 -5.87 0.26 1.96
N LYS A 18 -6.97 0.47 2.68
CA LYS A 18 -6.98 0.44 4.14
C LYS A 18 -7.33 -0.94 4.68
N LYS A 19 -8.47 -1.49 4.28
CA LYS A 19 -9.08 -2.68 4.90
C LYS A 19 -8.83 -3.98 4.16
N GLY A 20 -8.35 -3.93 2.92
CA GLY A 20 -8.03 -5.13 2.17
C GLY A 20 -6.79 -5.84 2.71
N ARG A 21 -6.66 -7.14 2.40
CA ARG A 21 -5.47 -7.93 2.73
C ARG A 21 -4.22 -7.28 2.16
N GLY A 22 -3.20 -7.10 2.99
CA GLY A 22 -1.97 -6.41 2.59
C GLY A 22 -2.14 -4.91 2.44
N GLY A 23 -3.20 -4.32 3.02
CA GLY A 23 -3.44 -2.89 3.02
C GLY A 23 -2.74 -2.17 4.17
N LEU A 24 -3.05 -0.88 4.31
CA LEU A 24 -2.46 -0.02 5.35
C LEU A 24 -2.73 -0.54 6.76
N VAL A 25 -3.93 -1.07 7.00
CA VAL A 25 -4.30 -1.60 8.32
C VAL A 25 -3.41 -2.78 8.72
N ASP A 26 -3.08 -3.66 7.79
CA ASP A 26 -2.18 -4.78 8.07
C ASP A 26 -0.79 -4.29 8.49
N ILE A 27 -0.27 -3.28 7.82
CA ILE A 27 1.04 -2.69 8.16
C ILE A 27 0.99 -2.02 9.53
N GLU A 28 -0.03 -1.20 9.76
CA GLU A 28 -0.21 -0.50 11.03
C GLU A 28 -0.40 -1.46 12.21
N PHE A 29 -1.22 -2.49 12.00
CA PHE A 29 -1.49 -3.50 13.02
C PHE A 29 -0.25 -4.30 13.38
N LEU A 30 0.50 -4.75 12.39
CA LEU A 30 1.76 -5.46 12.61
C LEU A 30 2.77 -4.57 13.35
N THR A 31 2.90 -3.33 12.91
CA THR A 31 3.79 -2.36 13.56
C THR A 31 3.42 -2.15 15.02
N GLN A 32 2.13 -1.92 15.29
CA GLN A 32 1.65 -1.73 16.66
C GLN A 32 1.86 -2.97 17.53
N MET A 33 1.62 -4.15 16.98
CA MET A 33 1.83 -5.40 17.71
C MET A 33 3.30 -5.58 18.10
N LEU A 34 4.21 -5.28 17.19
CA LEU A 34 5.65 -5.35 17.46
C LEU A 34 6.08 -4.28 18.48
N GLN A 35 5.51 -3.09 18.40
CA GLN A 35 5.75 -2.04 19.39
C GLN A 35 5.29 -2.47 20.79
N LEU A 36 4.10 -3.06 20.89
CA LEU A 36 3.57 -3.55 22.16
C LEU A 36 4.41 -4.69 22.74
N SER A 37 4.85 -5.60 21.89
CA SER A 37 5.64 -6.77 22.31
C SER A 37 7.04 -6.38 22.81
N HIS A 38 7.62 -5.33 22.25
CA HIS A 38 9.00 -4.93 22.54
C HIS A 38 9.13 -3.57 23.22
N GLY A 39 8.09 -2.76 23.23
CA GLY A 39 8.12 -1.38 23.71
C GLY A 39 8.40 -1.22 25.19
N HIS A 40 8.11 -2.22 26.00
CA HIS A 40 8.42 -2.19 27.42
C HIS A 40 9.92 -2.31 27.72
N ARG A 41 10.66 -2.88 26.77
CA ARG A 41 12.13 -3.00 26.87
C ARG A 41 12.85 -1.82 26.23
N LEU A 42 12.26 -1.28 25.16
CA LEU A 42 12.90 -0.27 24.32
C LEU A 42 11.97 0.94 24.16
N ALA A 43 12.23 1.99 24.91
CA ALA A 43 11.42 3.22 24.84
C ALA A 43 11.40 3.86 23.44
N ARG A 44 12.47 3.64 22.65
CA ARG A 44 12.56 4.11 21.26
C ARG A 44 11.43 3.56 20.38
N LEU A 45 10.85 2.40 20.71
CA LEU A 45 9.78 1.79 19.95
C LEU A 45 8.42 2.46 20.14
N ARG A 46 8.31 3.36 21.13
CA ARG A 46 7.07 4.10 21.41
C ARG A 46 6.93 5.29 20.47
N ARG A 47 6.77 5.02 19.18
CA ARG A 47 6.58 6.04 18.15
C ARG A 47 5.15 6.00 17.62
N ARG A 48 4.56 7.17 17.39
CA ARG A 48 3.19 7.26 16.85
C ARG A 48 3.13 7.07 15.36
N GLN A 49 4.16 7.52 14.64
CA GLN A 49 4.18 7.41 13.18
C GLN A 49 4.69 6.04 12.76
N THR A 50 3.94 5.42 11.88
CA THR A 50 4.22 4.06 11.40
C THR A 50 5.60 3.91 10.76
N LEU A 51 5.99 4.86 9.90
CA LEU A 51 7.31 4.81 9.25
C LEU A 51 8.46 4.93 10.24
N GLU A 52 8.33 5.81 11.22
CA GLU A 52 9.34 5.94 12.28
C GLU A 52 9.45 4.66 13.11
N ALA A 53 8.30 4.09 13.46
CA ALA A 53 8.26 2.83 14.20
C ALA A 53 8.90 1.69 13.42
N LEU A 54 8.59 1.57 12.13
CA LEU A 54 9.20 0.56 11.26
C LEU A 54 10.72 0.72 11.18
N ASN A 55 11.19 1.97 11.07
CA ASN A 55 12.61 2.26 11.02
C ASN A 55 13.32 1.82 12.32
N VAL A 56 12.75 2.15 13.47
CA VAL A 56 13.31 1.75 14.76
C VAL A 56 13.29 0.23 14.93
N LEU A 57 12.20 -0.43 14.55
CA LEU A 57 12.11 -1.89 14.58
C LEU A 57 13.20 -2.55 13.73
N HIS A 58 13.54 -1.94 12.60
CA HIS A 58 14.63 -2.41 11.77
C HIS A 58 16.00 -2.14 12.41
N GLU A 59 16.23 -0.95 12.93
CA GLU A 59 17.48 -0.61 13.61
C GLU A 59 17.76 -1.53 14.81
N GLU A 60 16.72 -1.87 15.56
CA GLU A 60 16.79 -2.76 16.72
C GLU A 60 16.79 -4.26 16.32
N LYS A 61 16.86 -4.56 15.05
CA LYS A 61 16.93 -5.93 14.48
C LYS A 61 15.71 -6.80 14.80
N ILE A 62 14.57 -6.20 15.14
CA ILE A 62 13.31 -6.89 15.33
C ILE A 62 12.73 -7.26 13.96
N LEU A 63 12.77 -6.32 13.02
CA LEU A 63 12.44 -6.56 11.62
C LEU A 63 13.72 -6.83 10.82
N LYS A 64 13.70 -7.87 9.99
CA LYS A 64 14.74 -8.14 9.02
C LYS A 64 14.69 -7.09 7.91
N ARG A 65 15.80 -6.92 7.21
CA ARG A 65 15.93 -5.93 6.12
C ARG A 65 14.85 -6.09 5.06
N ASP A 66 14.58 -7.32 4.63
CA ASP A 66 13.58 -7.60 3.60
C ASP A 66 12.17 -7.28 4.09
N GLU A 67 11.86 -7.63 5.33
CA GLU A 67 10.58 -7.33 5.96
C GLU A 67 10.38 -5.82 6.10
N TYR A 68 11.40 -5.12 6.55
CA TYR A 68 11.37 -3.66 6.66
C TYR A 68 11.09 -3.01 5.31
N ARG A 69 11.78 -3.44 4.26
CA ARG A 69 11.56 -2.89 2.91
C ARG A 69 10.14 -3.14 2.43
N VAL A 70 9.64 -4.35 2.57
CA VAL A 70 8.27 -4.69 2.16
C VAL A 70 7.26 -3.78 2.87
N LEU A 71 7.40 -3.61 4.18
CA LEU A 71 6.45 -2.83 4.97
C LEU A 71 6.61 -1.32 4.75
N ALA A 72 7.82 -0.81 4.76
CA ALA A 72 8.07 0.63 4.62
C ALA A 72 7.78 1.13 3.21
N ASP A 73 8.29 0.45 2.19
CA ASP A 73 8.03 0.80 0.79
C ASP A 73 6.55 0.61 0.45
N GLY A 74 5.95 -0.46 0.95
CA GLY A 74 4.53 -0.71 0.79
C GLY A 74 3.68 0.37 1.43
N TYR A 75 4.02 0.79 2.63
CA TYR A 75 3.33 1.87 3.34
C TYR A 75 3.38 3.18 2.55
N LEU A 76 4.56 3.56 2.08
CA LEU A 76 4.74 4.77 1.27
C LEU A 76 3.94 4.70 -0.03
N PHE A 77 4.01 3.57 -0.72
CA PHE A 77 3.27 3.34 -1.95
C PHE A 77 1.76 3.48 -1.74
N LEU A 78 1.22 2.80 -0.73
CA LEU A 78 -0.21 2.83 -0.44
C LEU A 78 -0.68 4.23 0.01
N ARG A 79 0.15 4.95 0.78
CA ARG A 79 -0.17 6.32 1.20
C ARG A 79 -0.21 7.27 0.01
N ARG A 80 0.74 7.16 -0.92
CA ARG A 80 0.76 7.97 -2.15
C ARG A 80 -0.44 7.68 -3.03
N LEU A 81 -0.78 6.41 -3.19
CA LEU A 81 -1.94 5.99 -3.97
C LEU A 81 -3.23 6.48 -3.32
N ASP A 82 -3.38 6.33 -2.01
CA ASP A 82 -4.54 6.83 -1.27
C ASP A 82 -4.71 8.34 -1.44
N HIS A 83 -3.62 9.09 -1.28
CA HIS A 83 -3.62 10.54 -1.46
C HIS A 83 -4.08 10.94 -2.86
N ARG A 84 -3.54 10.29 -3.88
CA ARG A 84 -3.91 10.57 -5.27
C ARG A 84 -5.37 10.23 -5.56
N LEU A 85 -5.85 9.10 -5.04
CA LEU A 85 -7.26 8.72 -5.19
C LEU A 85 -8.21 9.72 -4.53
N ARG A 86 -7.84 10.28 -3.39
CA ARG A 86 -8.63 11.32 -2.72
C ARG A 86 -8.67 12.60 -3.53
N LEU A 87 -7.55 13.02 -4.09
CA LEU A 87 -7.49 14.19 -4.97
C LEU A 87 -8.39 14.03 -6.21
N GLU A 88 -8.41 12.85 -6.80
CA GLU A 88 -9.26 12.55 -7.94
C GLU A 88 -10.77 12.56 -7.58
N ARG A 89 -11.13 12.12 -6.38
CA ARG A 89 -12.52 12.17 -5.89
C ARG A 89 -13.03 13.60 -5.73
N ASP A 90 -12.21 14.49 -5.22
CA ASP A 90 -12.59 15.87 -4.97
C ASP A 90 -12.79 16.66 -6.25
N GLN A 91 -12.37 16.16 -7.41
CA GLN A 91 -12.53 16.81 -8.69
C GLN A 91 -13.85 16.50 -9.42
N SER A 92 -14.83 15.90 -8.77
CA SER A 92 -16.18 15.59 -9.27
C SER A 92 -16.20 15.03 -10.71
N ILE A 93 -15.36 14.09 -11.01
CA ILE A 93 -15.40 13.39 -12.28
C ILE A 93 -16.48 12.31 -12.17
N ASP A 94 -17.42 12.30 -13.11
CA ASP A 94 -18.39 11.23 -13.25
C ASP A 94 -17.65 9.88 -13.26
N ALA A 95 -17.85 9.11 -12.21
CA ALA A 95 -17.06 7.93 -11.90
C ALA A 95 -17.15 6.85 -12.98
N PHE A 96 -18.16 6.89 -13.84
CA PHE A 96 -18.41 5.86 -14.83
C PHE A 96 -17.64 6.03 -16.14
N GLU A 97 -17.38 7.24 -16.57
CA GLU A 97 -16.71 7.49 -17.86
C GLU A 97 -15.19 7.45 -17.78
N ALA A 98 -14.66 7.47 -16.57
CA ALA A 98 -13.25 7.72 -16.37
C ALA A 98 -12.45 6.51 -15.86
N GLU A 99 -13.03 5.33 -15.66
CA GLU A 99 -12.33 4.24 -14.97
C GLU A 99 -11.02 3.84 -15.66
N ALA A 100 -11.01 3.61 -16.97
CA ALA A 100 -9.78 3.25 -17.68
C ALA A 100 -8.82 4.43 -17.78
N GLY A 101 -9.31 5.60 -18.14
CA GLY A 101 -8.49 6.82 -18.23
C GLY A 101 -8.03 7.32 -16.87
N ARG A 102 -8.81 7.12 -15.85
CA ARG A 102 -8.49 7.48 -14.47
C ARG A 102 -7.34 6.66 -13.92
N LEU A 103 -7.33 5.35 -14.15
CA LEU A 103 -6.25 4.48 -13.72
C LEU A 103 -4.92 4.86 -14.38
N ASP A 104 -4.94 5.15 -15.68
CA ASP A 104 -3.76 5.60 -16.40
C ASP A 104 -3.28 6.98 -15.91
N SER A 105 -4.19 7.88 -15.62
CA SER A 105 -3.87 9.20 -15.07
C SER A 105 -3.20 9.10 -13.70
N ILE A 106 -3.76 8.29 -12.82
CA ILE A 106 -3.21 8.03 -11.49
C ILE A 106 -1.82 7.40 -11.62
N ALA A 107 -1.67 6.40 -12.48
CA ALA A 107 -0.40 5.72 -12.71
C ALA A 107 0.68 6.71 -13.18
N ARG A 108 0.37 7.58 -14.13
CA ARG A 108 1.30 8.61 -14.60
C ARG A 108 1.70 9.59 -13.50
N ALA A 109 0.73 10.00 -12.67
CA ALA A 109 1.00 10.89 -11.54
C ALA A 109 1.92 10.24 -10.50
N LEU A 110 1.91 8.92 -10.40
CA LEU A 110 2.78 8.16 -9.48
C LEU A 110 4.12 7.78 -10.11
N GLY A 111 4.39 8.20 -11.35
CA GLY A 111 5.66 7.96 -12.01
C GLY A 111 5.70 6.77 -12.96
N TYR A 112 4.59 6.11 -13.19
CA TYR A 112 4.47 5.06 -14.21
C TYR A 112 4.30 5.72 -15.59
N GLY A 113 5.04 5.29 -16.56
CA GLY A 113 5.00 5.88 -17.90
C GLY A 113 6.00 7.02 -18.06
N ASN A 114 7.26 6.71 -17.90
CA ASN A 114 8.35 7.67 -18.05
C ASN A 114 8.45 8.24 -19.46
N ALA A 115 8.91 9.48 -19.51
CA ALA A 115 9.06 10.31 -20.72
C ALA A 115 9.96 9.73 -21.83
N GLY A 116 10.51 8.54 -21.65
CA GLY A 116 11.33 7.87 -22.66
C GLY A 116 10.57 6.91 -23.58
N GLU A 117 9.35 6.55 -23.22
CA GLU A 117 8.50 5.70 -24.06
C GLU A 117 7.50 6.56 -24.84
N GLN A 118 7.96 7.14 -25.92
CA GLN A 118 7.13 7.92 -26.84
C GLN A 118 6.26 6.96 -27.66
N GLY A 119 4.97 6.93 -27.37
CA GLY A 119 4.01 6.22 -28.21
C GLY A 119 2.67 5.98 -27.55
N LYS A 120 1.62 6.00 -28.35
CA LYS A 120 0.23 5.75 -27.91
C LYS A 120 0.01 4.41 -27.18
N ARG A 121 0.97 3.48 -27.28
CA ARG A 121 0.95 2.17 -26.62
C ARG A 121 1.35 2.23 -25.15
N SER A 122 2.04 3.29 -24.73
CA SER A 122 2.50 3.40 -23.34
C SER A 122 1.41 3.79 -22.36
N LYS A 123 0.35 4.46 -22.82
CA LYS A 123 -0.74 4.93 -21.96
C LYS A 123 -1.55 3.78 -21.33
N ALA A 124 -1.90 2.76 -22.13
CA ALA A 124 -2.65 1.61 -21.66
C ALA A 124 -1.83 0.69 -20.73
N LYS A 125 -0.50 0.72 -20.86
CA LYS A 125 0.41 -0.10 -20.04
C LYS A 125 0.66 0.47 -18.64
N SER A 126 0.52 1.78 -18.46
CA SER A 126 0.80 2.44 -17.18
C SER A 126 -0.17 2.02 -16.08
N GLY A 127 -1.46 2.03 -16.37
CA GLY A 127 -2.48 1.57 -15.43
C GLY A 127 -2.33 0.10 -15.08
N ALA A 128 -2.01 -0.75 -16.07
CA ALA A 128 -1.79 -2.18 -15.84
C ALA A 128 -0.52 -2.44 -14.99
N LYS A 129 0.53 -1.65 -15.19
CA LYS A 129 1.73 -1.73 -14.36
C LYS A 129 1.45 -1.34 -12.91
N LEU A 130 0.72 -0.26 -12.71
CA LEU A 130 0.29 0.17 -11.38
C LEU A 130 -0.51 -0.92 -10.68
N LEU A 131 -1.48 -1.50 -11.37
CA LEU A 131 -2.33 -2.53 -10.80
C LEU A 131 -1.54 -3.79 -10.41
N ARG A 132 -0.60 -4.22 -11.26
CA ARG A 132 0.29 -5.34 -10.96
C ARG A 132 1.19 -5.05 -9.76
N ASP A 133 1.78 -3.87 -9.70
CA ASP A 133 2.64 -3.45 -8.60
C ASP A 133 1.84 -3.42 -7.29
N TYR A 134 0.63 -2.87 -7.33
CA TYR A 134 -0.29 -2.85 -6.21
C TYR A 134 -0.59 -4.26 -5.69
N GLN A 135 -0.95 -5.18 -6.58
CA GLN A 135 -1.25 -6.56 -6.21
C GLN A 135 -0.02 -7.28 -5.62
N THR A 136 1.14 -7.12 -6.26
CA THR A 136 2.38 -7.72 -5.79
C THR A 136 2.77 -7.21 -4.40
N ARG A 137 2.65 -5.91 -4.18
CA ARG A 137 2.95 -5.31 -2.88
C ARG A 137 2.01 -5.80 -1.80
N ARG A 138 0.73 -5.90 -2.10
CA ARG A 138 -0.27 -6.43 -1.16
C ARG A 138 0.02 -7.86 -0.75
N GLU A 139 0.37 -8.71 -1.71
CA GLU A 139 0.71 -10.11 -1.44
C GLU A 139 1.94 -10.21 -0.53
N ARG A 140 2.96 -9.40 -0.78
CA ARG A 140 4.17 -9.37 0.04
C ARG A 140 3.91 -8.85 1.45
N ILE A 141 3.13 -7.81 1.58
CA ILE A 141 2.72 -7.26 2.89
C ILE A 141 1.93 -8.33 3.66
N ARG A 142 0.98 -8.97 3.00
CA ARG A 142 0.16 -10.00 3.66
C ARG A 142 1.00 -11.22 4.07
N ALA A 143 1.94 -11.65 3.25
CA ALA A 143 2.85 -12.74 3.59
C ALA A 143 3.70 -12.38 4.83
N CYS A 144 4.17 -11.15 4.92
CA CYS A 144 4.89 -10.66 6.08
C CYS A 144 4.00 -10.65 7.33
N TYR A 145 2.79 -10.12 7.21
CA TYR A 145 1.80 -10.11 8.28
C TYR A 145 1.52 -11.52 8.82
N GLU A 146 1.25 -12.45 7.93
CA GLU A 146 0.92 -13.82 8.30
C GLU A 146 2.07 -14.55 9.02
N ARG A 147 3.31 -14.25 8.66
CA ARG A 147 4.48 -14.81 9.37
C ARG A 147 4.49 -14.44 10.85
N TYR A 148 4.04 -13.25 11.20
CA TYR A 148 4.01 -12.79 12.58
C TYR A 148 2.77 -13.20 13.34
N PHE A 149 1.62 -13.30 12.67
CA PHE A 149 0.33 -13.55 13.34
C PHE A 149 -0.15 -14.99 13.26
N LEU A 150 0.25 -15.74 12.21
CA LEU A 150 -0.29 -17.08 11.94
C LEU A 150 0.75 -18.20 12.09
N SER A 151 1.98 -17.88 12.39
CA SER A 151 3.01 -18.89 12.63
C SER A 151 3.04 -19.39 14.07
#